data_060bbdd2f151817410b764ac72a72879
#
_entry.id   060bbdd2f151817410b764ac72a72879
#
_cell.length_a   1.000
_cell.length_b   1.000
_cell.length_c   1.000
_cell.angle_alpha   90.00
_cell.angle_beta   90.00
_cell.angle_gamma   90.00
#
_symmetry.space_group_name_H-M   'P 1'
#
loop_
_entity.id
_entity.type
_entity.pdbx_description
1 polymer ?
#
loop_
_entity_poly.entity_id
_entity_poly.type
_entity_poly.pdbx_seq_one_letter_code
_entity_poly.pdbx_strand_id
1 'polypeptide(L)'
;MDMHFHTNHSDSPTTIRSLLRYAHKLGTGVAITDHNQISGVLEAYKAKSDVLIIPGMEVSAADGPHILLYFYDLGAMVEHYERHVKPYKSKSPYLAIKLDSQEIVDRASGYDCVRVAAHPYGYLLFNKGLQKCIDAQYLEQEILESFEGVEVICGGMTRSLNVKAGKLAEKFTKARTAGTDGHLLGDLGNVVTVGPSDDVEGFLGDVVERRTVAMGREKNALKKATMGTVVMTKYIRYTVPSLRIHYEQNMPRVRRACRRAVERVRK
;
A
#
# COMPACT_ATOMS: atom_id res chain seq x y z
N MET A 1 -12.85 1.20 -9.43
CA MET A 1 -11.37 1.41 -9.40
C MET A 1 -10.71 0.34 -8.55
N ASP A 2 -9.67 -0.34 -9.04
CA ASP A 2 -8.77 -1.10 -8.19
C ASP A 2 -7.72 -0.14 -7.62
N MET A 3 -7.76 0.12 -6.31
CA MET A 3 -6.95 1.17 -5.69
C MET A 3 -5.57 0.69 -5.20
N HIS A 4 -5.19 -0.58 -5.47
CA HIS A 4 -3.91 -1.11 -5.04
C HIS A 4 -3.43 -2.20 -6.01
N PHE A 5 -2.57 -1.81 -6.98
CA PHE A 5 -2.07 -2.73 -7.99
C PHE A 5 -0.60 -2.46 -8.35
N HIS A 6 0.18 -3.53 -8.45
CA HIS A 6 1.61 -3.50 -8.75
C HIS A 6 1.92 -3.91 -10.18
N THR A 7 3.00 -3.34 -10.73
CA THR A 7 3.43 -3.57 -12.10
C THR A 7 4.88 -4.11 -12.17
N ASN A 8 5.34 -4.36 -13.39
CA ASN A 8 6.73 -4.77 -13.63
C ASN A 8 7.78 -3.68 -13.32
N HIS A 9 7.32 -2.51 -12.92
CA HIS A 9 8.18 -1.44 -12.39
C HIS A 9 8.54 -1.65 -10.92
N SER A 10 7.85 -2.55 -10.22
CA SER A 10 8.21 -3.05 -8.89
C SER A 10 8.36 -4.57 -8.89
N ASP A 11 7.60 -5.28 -8.11
CA ASP A 11 7.78 -6.71 -7.85
C ASP A 11 6.73 -7.61 -8.52
N SER A 12 5.93 -7.07 -9.42
CA SER A 12 4.99 -7.81 -10.26
C SER A 12 5.58 -8.14 -11.64
N PRO A 13 5.13 -9.16 -12.36
CA PRO A 13 5.42 -9.39 -13.76
C PRO A 13 4.48 -8.63 -14.71
N THR A 14 3.42 -8.01 -14.22
CA THR A 14 2.36 -7.38 -15.02
C THR A 14 2.87 -6.10 -15.70
N THR A 15 2.93 -6.09 -17.03
CA THR A 15 3.35 -4.90 -17.80
C THR A 15 2.23 -3.86 -17.87
N ILE A 16 2.58 -2.59 -17.99
CA ILE A 16 1.62 -1.48 -18.15
C ILE A 16 0.71 -1.73 -19.35
N ARG A 17 1.25 -2.14 -20.49
CA ARG A 17 0.44 -2.45 -21.68
C ARG A 17 -0.62 -3.52 -21.44
N SER A 18 -0.27 -4.60 -20.72
CA SER A 18 -1.24 -5.66 -20.40
C SER A 18 -2.26 -5.20 -19.37
N LEU A 19 -1.81 -4.43 -18.38
CA LEU A 19 -2.67 -3.85 -17.35
C LEU A 19 -3.75 -2.95 -17.95
N LEU A 20 -3.37 -1.96 -18.76
CA LEU A 20 -4.30 -1.01 -19.38
C LEU A 20 -5.31 -1.71 -20.32
N ARG A 21 -4.82 -2.66 -21.15
CA ARG A 21 -5.71 -3.44 -22.01
C ARG A 21 -6.74 -4.24 -21.21
N TYR A 22 -6.32 -4.82 -20.10
CA TYR A 22 -7.22 -5.63 -19.27
C TYR A 22 -8.18 -4.77 -18.45
N ALA A 23 -7.71 -3.63 -17.93
CA ALA A 23 -8.54 -2.64 -17.24
C ALA A 23 -9.63 -2.09 -18.17
N HIS A 24 -9.28 -1.71 -19.41
CA HIS A 24 -10.24 -1.31 -20.45
C HIS A 24 -11.29 -2.40 -20.70
N LYS A 25 -10.86 -3.66 -20.88
CA LYS A 25 -11.78 -4.80 -21.09
C LYS A 25 -12.75 -5.01 -19.93
N LEU A 26 -12.31 -4.74 -18.69
CA LEU A 26 -13.14 -4.86 -17.49
C LEU A 26 -14.00 -3.62 -17.23
N GLY A 27 -13.81 -2.51 -17.96
CA GLY A 27 -14.43 -1.23 -17.66
C GLY A 27 -14.08 -0.71 -16.26
N THR A 28 -12.86 -0.94 -15.80
CA THR A 28 -12.41 -0.49 -14.48
C THR A 28 -11.20 0.43 -14.59
N GLY A 29 -11.13 1.43 -13.73
CA GLY A 29 -9.90 2.19 -13.54
C GLY A 29 -8.94 1.51 -12.57
N VAL A 30 -7.73 2.04 -12.43
CA VAL A 30 -6.69 1.49 -11.57
C VAL A 30 -5.81 2.58 -10.96
N ALA A 31 -5.46 2.45 -9.67
CA ALA A 31 -4.34 3.14 -9.08
C ALA A 31 -3.10 2.24 -9.21
N ILE A 32 -2.07 2.73 -9.88
CA ILE A 32 -0.78 2.03 -9.97
C ILE A 32 0.02 2.43 -8.75
N THR A 33 0.31 1.46 -7.89
CA THR A 33 0.89 1.69 -6.55
C THR A 33 2.20 0.90 -6.37
N ASP A 34 3.07 0.96 -7.35
CA ASP A 34 4.38 0.29 -7.30
C ASP A 34 5.18 0.67 -6.05
N HIS A 35 5.87 -0.30 -5.44
CA HIS A 35 6.65 -0.09 -4.22
C HIS A 35 7.75 0.96 -4.41
N ASN A 36 7.67 2.07 -3.68
CA ASN A 36 8.65 3.16 -3.66
C ASN A 36 9.05 3.63 -5.07
N GLN A 37 8.12 3.62 -6.03
CA GLN A 37 8.41 3.86 -7.45
C GLN A 37 7.20 4.43 -8.18
N ILE A 38 7.47 5.32 -9.14
CA ILE A 38 6.42 5.98 -9.95
C ILE A 38 6.56 5.71 -11.46
N SER A 39 7.59 4.99 -11.88
CA SER A 39 7.86 4.79 -13.31
C SER A 39 6.74 4.03 -14.03
N GLY A 40 5.98 3.17 -13.33
CA GLY A 40 4.79 2.52 -13.86
C GLY A 40 3.67 3.51 -14.18
N VAL A 41 3.40 4.44 -13.27
CA VAL A 41 2.45 5.54 -13.51
C VAL A 41 2.87 6.40 -14.69
N LEU A 42 4.16 6.79 -14.75
CA LEU A 42 4.69 7.60 -15.85
C LEU A 42 4.56 6.91 -17.21
N GLU A 43 4.77 5.59 -17.28
CA GLU A 43 4.57 4.80 -18.49
C GLU A 43 3.08 4.74 -18.86
N ALA A 44 2.21 4.54 -17.88
CA ALA A 44 0.76 4.47 -18.10
C ALA A 44 0.18 5.79 -18.65
N TYR A 45 0.60 6.93 -18.12
CA TYR A 45 0.18 8.24 -18.62
C TYR A 45 0.69 8.52 -20.05
N LYS A 46 1.91 8.08 -20.38
CA LYS A 46 2.44 8.19 -21.77
C LYS A 46 1.68 7.33 -22.76
N ALA A 47 1.05 6.24 -22.33
CA ALA A 47 0.28 5.36 -23.20
C ALA A 47 -1.03 5.99 -23.70
N LYS A 48 -1.48 7.11 -23.13
CA LYS A 48 -2.72 7.85 -23.50
C LYS A 48 -3.93 6.92 -23.60
N SER A 49 -4.13 6.06 -22.61
CA SER A 49 -5.28 5.16 -22.51
C SER A 49 -6.51 5.94 -22.05
N ASP A 50 -7.69 5.43 -22.40
CA ASP A 50 -9.00 5.86 -21.90
C ASP A 50 -9.34 5.27 -20.52
N VAL A 51 -8.48 4.41 -19.98
CA VAL A 51 -8.61 3.90 -18.61
C VAL A 51 -8.32 5.01 -17.61
N LEU A 52 -9.20 5.20 -16.63
CA LEU A 52 -8.94 6.11 -15.52
C LEU A 52 -7.78 5.58 -14.66
N ILE A 53 -6.69 6.36 -14.59
CA ILE A 53 -5.48 6.02 -13.85
C ILE A 53 -5.31 7.02 -12.71
N ILE A 54 -5.36 6.54 -11.47
CA ILE A 54 -4.99 7.37 -10.31
C ILE A 54 -3.46 7.33 -10.15
N PRO A 55 -2.80 8.51 -10.11
CA PRO A 55 -1.38 8.57 -9.77
C PRO A 55 -1.15 8.10 -8.34
N GLY A 56 -0.55 6.93 -8.18
CA GLY A 56 -0.39 6.30 -6.87
C GLY A 56 1.01 5.75 -6.63
N MET A 57 1.32 5.49 -5.37
CA MET A 57 2.55 4.85 -4.94
C MET A 57 2.32 4.16 -3.59
N GLU A 58 2.87 2.96 -3.40
CA GLU A 58 2.95 2.34 -2.08
C GLU A 58 4.34 2.57 -1.49
N VAL A 59 4.42 3.38 -0.43
CA VAL A 59 5.68 3.66 0.27
C VAL A 59 5.82 2.70 1.44
N SER A 60 6.94 1.97 1.46
CA SER A 60 7.28 1.04 2.55
C SER A 60 8.15 1.74 3.57
N ALA A 61 7.66 1.91 4.79
CA ALA A 61 8.34 2.62 5.86
C ALA A 61 9.45 1.80 6.56
N ALA A 62 10.45 2.49 7.11
CA ALA A 62 11.56 1.86 7.85
C ALA A 62 11.09 1.08 9.08
N ASP A 63 10.05 1.54 9.74
CA ASP A 63 9.44 0.94 10.93
C ASP A 63 8.41 -0.15 10.61
N GLY A 64 8.12 -0.39 9.32
CA GLY A 64 7.38 -1.56 8.82
C GLY A 64 6.11 -1.30 8.05
N PRO A 65 5.21 -0.36 8.35
CA PRO A 65 3.97 -0.11 7.64
C PRO A 65 4.16 0.24 6.16
N HIS A 66 3.15 -0.07 5.38
CA HIS A 66 3.02 0.41 4.01
C HIS A 66 1.96 1.52 3.96
N ILE A 67 2.23 2.55 3.18
CA ILE A 67 1.41 3.74 3.05
C ILE A 67 1.11 3.95 1.58
N LEU A 68 -0.17 3.95 1.22
CA LEU A 68 -0.62 4.32 -0.12
C LEU A 68 -0.77 5.83 -0.18
N LEU A 69 -0.12 6.43 -1.17
CA LEU A 69 -0.22 7.85 -1.49
C LEU A 69 -0.87 7.98 -2.86
N TYR A 70 -1.99 8.71 -2.94
CA TYR A 70 -2.69 9.00 -4.18
C TYR A 70 -2.68 10.49 -4.43
N PHE A 71 -2.20 10.91 -5.58
CA PHE A 71 -2.04 12.31 -5.94
C PHE A 71 -3.12 12.76 -6.91
N TYR A 72 -3.59 14.00 -6.74
CA TYR A 72 -4.56 14.61 -7.64
C TYR A 72 -3.93 14.92 -9.01
N ASP A 73 -2.63 15.19 -9.05
CA ASP A 73 -1.91 15.42 -10.30
C ASP A 73 -0.55 14.71 -10.35
N LEU A 74 -0.11 14.45 -11.58
CA LEU A 74 1.14 13.73 -11.85
C LEU A 74 2.37 14.55 -11.46
N GLY A 75 2.32 15.89 -11.58
CA GLY A 75 3.45 16.78 -11.28
C GLY A 75 3.77 16.77 -9.79
N ALA A 76 2.74 16.90 -8.93
CA ALA A 76 2.86 16.81 -7.49
C ALA A 76 3.45 15.45 -7.05
N MET A 77 2.99 14.35 -7.69
CA MET A 77 3.55 13.02 -7.42
C MET A 77 5.03 12.93 -7.80
N VAL A 78 5.41 13.43 -8.96
CA VAL A 78 6.81 13.44 -9.42
C VAL A 78 7.69 14.24 -8.48
N GLU A 79 7.26 15.45 -8.10
CA GLU A 79 7.99 16.30 -7.17
C GLU A 79 8.16 15.63 -5.80
N HIS A 80 7.08 15.08 -5.25
CA HIS A 80 7.13 14.34 -3.98
C HIS A 80 8.11 13.16 -4.07
N TYR A 81 8.03 12.35 -5.13
CA TYR A 81 8.91 11.21 -5.32
C TYR A 81 10.39 11.63 -5.39
N GLU A 82 10.73 12.62 -6.22
CA GLU A 82 12.12 13.05 -6.41
C GLU A 82 12.73 13.64 -5.12
N ARG A 83 11.93 14.37 -4.31
CA ARG A 83 12.39 15.02 -3.08
C ARG A 83 12.33 14.11 -1.84
N HIS A 84 11.30 13.25 -1.72
CA HIS A 84 10.97 12.62 -0.45
C HIS A 84 10.96 11.09 -0.47
N VAL A 85 11.06 10.45 -1.62
CA VAL A 85 11.15 8.98 -1.71
C VAL A 85 12.46 8.51 -2.30
N LYS A 86 12.80 9.00 -3.47
CA LYS A 86 13.98 8.57 -4.23
C LYS A 86 15.31 8.67 -3.47
N PRO A 87 15.62 9.78 -2.75
CA PRO A 87 16.87 9.91 -1.99
C PRO A 87 16.97 8.94 -0.82
N TYR A 88 15.84 8.45 -0.34
CA TYR A 88 15.76 7.59 0.84
C TYR A 88 15.60 6.10 0.50
N LYS A 89 15.62 5.73 -0.78
CA LYS A 89 15.52 4.31 -1.19
C LYS A 89 16.69 3.50 -0.64
N SER A 90 16.39 2.27 -0.24
CA SER A 90 17.39 1.30 0.19
C SER A 90 17.93 0.50 -0.99
N LYS A 91 18.93 -0.37 -0.72
CA LYS A 91 19.49 -1.28 -1.74
C LYS A 91 18.49 -2.36 -2.20
N SER A 92 17.45 -2.65 -1.42
CA SER A 92 16.30 -3.45 -1.85
C SER A 92 15.18 -2.48 -2.23
N PRO A 93 14.93 -2.23 -3.52
CA PRO A 93 14.12 -1.10 -3.97
C PRO A 93 12.63 -1.24 -3.62
N TYR A 94 12.15 -2.47 -3.37
CA TYR A 94 10.75 -2.77 -3.08
C TYR A 94 10.45 -2.92 -1.59
N LEU A 95 11.47 -2.82 -0.72
CA LEU A 95 11.33 -2.84 0.73
C LEU A 95 11.46 -1.41 1.30
N ALA A 96 11.53 -1.34 2.62
CA ALA A 96 11.57 -0.09 3.35
C ALA A 96 12.56 0.94 2.80
N ILE A 97 12.08 2.16 2.63
CA ILE A 97 12.94 3.34 2.51
C ILE A 97 13.51 3.70 3.88
N LYS A 98 14.39 4.69 3.94
CA LYS A 98 15.07 5.12 5.20
C LYS A 98 14.25 6.13 6.01
N LEU A 99 12.96 6.25 5.75
CA LEU A 99 12.04 7.10 6.49
C LEU A 99 11.06 6.21 7.26
N ASP A 100 10.73 6.58 8.48
CA ASP A 100 9.67 5.95 9.25
C ASP A 100 8.26 6.43 8.80
N SER A 101 7.23 5.83 9.37
CA SER A 101 5.85 6.13 8.98
C SER A 101 5.47 7.58 9.23
N GLN A 102 5.92 8.18 10.34
CA GLN A 102 5.62 9.59 10.66
C GLN A 102 6.31 10.53 9.67
N GLU A 103 7.61 10.30 9.40
CA GLU A 103 8.35 11.11 8.43
C GLU A 103 7.73 11.06 7.03
N ILE A 104 7.18 9.89 6.60
CA ILE A 104 6.52 9.76 5.30
C ILE A 104 5.24 10.59 5.25
N VAL A 105 4.38 10.48 6.26
CA VAL A 105 3.11 11.25 6.30
C VAL A 105 3.35 12.74 6.44
N ASP A 106 4.32 13.16 7.25
CA ASP A 106 4.67 14.58 7.43
C ASP A 106 5.13 15.20 6.11
N ARG A 107 5.96 14.49 5.33
CA ARG A 107 6.42 14.94 4.02
C ARG A 107 5.32 14.94 2.97
N ALA A 108 4.39 13.98 3.04
CA ALA A 108 3.24 13.91 2.16
C ALA A 108 2.21 15.01 2.44
N SER A 109 2.12 15.51 3.70
CA SER A 109 1.16 16.55 4.07
C SER A 109 1.40 17.90 3.38
N GLY A 110 2.61 18.12 2.84
CA GLY A 110 2.92 19.31 2.04
C GLY A 110 2.43 19.25 0.58
N TYR A 111 1.75 18.17 0.20
CA TYR A 111 1.24 17.95 -1.15
C TYR A 111 -0.25 17.65 -1.13
N ASP A 112 -0.93 17.99 -2.21
CA ASP A 112 -2.33 17.62 -2.40
C ASP A 112 -2.40 16.11 -2.78
N CYS A 113 -2.52 15.28 -1.76
CA CYS A 113 -2.57 13.83 -1.89
C CYS A 113 -3.40 13.18 -0.78
N VAL A 114 -4.00 12.04 -1.09
CA VAL A 114 -4.76 11.22 -0.16
C VAL A 114 -3.85 10.11 0.40
N ARG A 115 -3.71 10.08 1.74
CA ARG A 115 -2.90 9.10 2.47
C ARG A 115 -3.79 7.99 3.01
N VAL A 116 -3.49 6.77 2.64
CA VAL A 116 -4.28 5.60 3.04
C VAL A 116 -3.38 4.55 3.70
N ALA A 117 -3.80 4.05 4.86
CA ALA A 117 -3.13 2.95 5.52
C ALA A 117 -3.37 1.65 4.73
N ALA A 118 -2.34 1.17 4.01
CA ALA A 118 -2.39 -0.06 3.25
C ALA A 118 -2.56 -1.27 4.18
N HIS A 119 -3.42 -2.24 3.80
CA HIS A 119 -3.62 -3.51 4.54
C HIS A 119 -3.31 -3.38 6.05
N PRO A 120 -4.07 -2.58 6.83
CA PRO A 120 -3.68 -2.01 8.13
C PRO A 120 -3.31 -3.04 9.20
N TYR A 121 -3.77 -4.28 9.06
CA TYR A 121 -3.37 -5.40 9.91
C TYR A 121 -2.25 -6.27 9.30
N GLY A 122 -1.81 -5.95 8.10
CA GLY A 122 -0.69 -6.58 7.40
C GLY A 122 -0.87 -8.07 7.14
N TYR A 123 0.23 -8.72 6.81
CA TYR A 123 0.30 -10.16 6.57
C TYR A 123 0.73 -10.90 7.84
N LEU A 124 0.34 -12.19 7.95
CA LEU A 124 0.52 -12.99 9.17
C LEU A 124 1.96 -12.94 9.73
N LEU A 125 2.96 -13.05 8.86
CA LEU A 125 4.39 -13.12 9.24
C LEU A 125 5.11 -11.76 9.17
N PHE A 126 4.52 -10.74 8.54
CA PHE A 126 5.17 -9.46 8.31
C PHE A 126 4.40 -8.31 8.97
N ASN A 127 5.11 -7.42 9.66
CA ASN A 127 4.50 -6.25 10.29
C ASN A 127 4.40 -5.09 9.28
N LYS A 128 3.67 -5.31 8.20
CA LYS A 128 3.48 -4.35 7.12
C LYS A 128 2.25 -3.45 7.31
N GLY A 129 1.46 -3.68 8.34
CA GLY A 129 0.23 -2.95 8.58
C GLY A 129 0.37 -1.92 9.70
N LEU A 130 -0.14 -0.71 9.47
CA LEU A 130 -0.09 0.40 10.43
C LEU A 130 -0.75 0.01 11.76
N GLN A 131 -2.00 -0.44 11.74
CA GLN A 131 -2.72 -0.82 12.97
C GLN A 131 -2.09 -2.01 13.68
N LYS A 132 -1.53 -2.95 12.94
CA LYS A 132 -0.78 -4.06 13.56
C LYS A 132 0.45 -3.57 14.34
N CYS A 133 1.13 -2.53 13.86
CA CYS A 133 2.25 -1.92 14.56
C CYS A 133 1.78 -1.13 15.79
N ILE A 134 0.64 -0.46 15.71
CA ILE A 134 0.00 0.22 16.85
C ILE A 134 -0.43 -0.80 17.91
N ASP A 135 -1.13 -1.86 17.54
CA ASP A 135 -1.57 -2.92 18.46
C ASP A 135 -0.37 -3.60 19.16
N ALA A 136 0.76 -3.69 18.48
CA ALA A 136 2.02 -4.19 19.03
C ALA A 136 2.82 -3.13 19.82
N GLN A 137 2.30 -1.91 19.95
CA GLN A 137 2.93 -0.77 20.63
C GLN A 137 4.30 -0.38 20.03
N TYR A 138 4.42 -0.43 18.70
CA TYR A 138 5.57 0.09 17.96
C TYR A 138 5.34 1.49 17.45
N LEU A 139 4.07 1.85 17.24
CA LEU A 139 3.60 3.17 16.85
C LEU A 139 2.50 3.61 17.81
N GLU A 140 2.36 4.91 17.96
CA GLU A 140 1.28 5.52 18.72
C GLU A 140 0.00 5.59 17.85
N GLN A 141 -1.18 5.58 18.51
CA GLN A 141 -2.47 5.57 17.80
C GLN A 141 -2.71 6.86 17.02
N GLU A 142 -2.16 7.95 17.48
CA GLU A 142 -2.31 9.29 16.96
C GLU A 142 -1.84 9.44 15.52
N ILE A 143 -0.89 8.61 15.08
CA ILE A 143 -0.42 8.59 13.69
C ILE A 143 -1.57 8.35 12.69
N LEU A 144 -2.62 7.62 13.10
CA LEU A 144 -3.77 7.36 12.25
C LEU A 144 -4.53 8.65 11.88
N GLU A 145 -4.42 9.70 12.69
CA GLU A 145 -5.05 11.00 12.42
C GLU A 145 -4.52 11.62 11.13
N SER A 146 -3.26 11.35 10.79
CA SER A 146 -2.59 11.85 9.58
C SER A 146 -3.02 11.13 8.29
N PHE A 147 -3.93 10.16 8.37
CA PHE A 147 -4.44 9.42 7.21
C PHE A 147 -5.89 9.83 6.92
N GLU A 148 -6.23 10.07 5.66
CA GLU A 148 -7.60 10.28 5.20
C GLU A 148 -8.38 8.97 5.20
N GLY A 149 -7.71 7.85 4.84
CA GLY A 149 -8.38 6.58 4.64
C GLY A 149 -7.64 5.36 5.17
N VAL A 150 -8.37 4.26 5.11
CA VAL A 150 -7.90 2.90 5.45
C VAL A 150 -8.31 1.95 4.35
N GLU A 151 -7.41 1.10 3.89
CA GLU A 151 -7.74 0.01 2.99
C GLU A 151 -8.52 -1.07 3.75
N VAL A 152 -9.85 -1.07 3.57
CA VAL A 152 -10.75 -1.95 4.33
C VAL A 152 -10.90 -3.33 3.70
N ILE A 153 -10.68 -3.44 2.38
CA ILE A 153 -10.59 -4.73 1.69
C ILE A 153 -9.29 -4.73 0.87
N CYS A 154 -8.33 -5.51 1.33
CA CYS A 154 -7.14 -5.85 0.56
C CYS A 154 -7.25 -7.29 0.09
N GLY A 155 -7.05 -7.53 -1.21
CA GLY A 155 -7.10 -8.87 -1.79
C GLY A 155 -6.06 -9.83 -1.20
N GLY A 156 -4.96 -9.32 -0.69
CA GLY A 156 -3.90 -10.09 -0.02
C GLY A 156 -4.22 -10.50 1.41
N MET A 157 -5.03 -9.72 2.15
CA MET A 157 -5.40 -10.02 3.54
C MET A 157 -6.41 -11.16 3.66
N THR A 158 -6.61 -11.69 4.88
CA THR A 158 -7.69 -12.62 5.18
C THR A 158 -9.01 -11.87 5.41
N ARG A 159 -10.14 -12.58 5.23
CA ARG A 159 -11.46 -11.99 5.48
C ARG A 159 -11.60 -11.41 6.89
N SER A 160 -11.09 -12.12 7.89
CA SER A 160 -11.15 -11.65 9.28
C SER A 160 -10.38 -10.34 9.50
N LEU A 161 -9.24 -10.15 8.81
CA LEU A 161 -8.46 -8.92 8.88
C LEU A 161 -9.13 -7.78 8.10
N ASN A 162 -9.75 -8.07 6.94
CA ASN A 162 -10.56 -7.09 6.20
C ASN A 162 -11.76 -6.60 7.04
N VAL A 163 -12.46 -7.51 7.73
CA VAL A 163 -13.53 -7.12 8.67
C VAL A 163 -13.02 -6.23 9.80
N LYS A 164 -11.85 -6.54 10.36
CA LYS A 164 -11.21 -5.66 11.37
C LYS A 164 -10.85 -4.29 10.80
N ALA A 165 -10.34 -4.23 9.56
CA ALA A 165 -10.02 -2.97 8.89
C ALA A 165 -11.28 -2.12 8.64
N GLY A 166 -12.40 -2.75 8.28
CA GLY A 166 -13.69 -2.06 8.17
C GLY A 166 -14.15 -1.43 9.50
N LYS A 167 -14.02 -2.18 10.60
CA LYS A 167 -14.32 -1.67 11.96
C LYS A 167 -13.35 -0.56 12.39
N LEU A 168 -12.09 -0.64 11.98
CA LEU A 168 -11.10 0.41 12.23
C LEU A 168 -11.50 1.71 11.55
N ALA A 169 -11.84 1.65 10.25
CA ALA A 169 -12.28 2.82 9.49
C ALA A 169 -13.56 3.44 10.09
N GLU A 170 -14.50 2.63 10.56
CA GLU A 170 -15.72 3.08 11.23
C GLU A 170 -15.39 3.78 12.55
N LYS A 171 -14.60 3.14 13.42
CA LYS A 171 -14.22 3.66 14.75
C LYS A 171 -13.55 5.03 14.67
N PHE A 172 -12.69 5.25 13.68
CA PHE A 172 -11.92 6.49 13.52
C PHE A 172 -12.47 7.40 12.40
N THR A 173 -13.67 7.11 11.90
CA THR A 173 -14.36 7.90 10.85
C THR A 173 -13.48 8.13 9.62
N LYS A 174 -12.71 7.12 9.19
CA LYS A 174 -11.80 7.18 8.05
C LYS A 174 -12.52 6.82 6.74
N ALA A 175 -12.03 7.37 5.64
CA ALA A 175 -12.41 6.95 4.30
C ALA A 175 -12.10 5.46 4.09
N ARG A 176 -12.87 4.81 3.21
CA ARG A 176 -12.75 3.39 2.92
C ARG A 176 -12.27 3.20 1.50
N THR A 177 -11.12 2.60 1.33
CA THR A 177 -10.62 2.15 0.03
C THR A 177 -10.53 0.63 -0.02
N ALA A 178 -10.42 0.10 -1.22
CA ALA A 178 -10.25 -1.32 -1.47
C ALA A 178 -9.39 -1.52 -2.72
N GLY A 179 -8.50 -2.48 -2.67
CA GLY A 179 -7.64 -2.84 -3.78
C GLY A 179 -7.22 -4.31 -3.71
N THR A 180 -6.78 -4.84 -4.83
CA THR A 180 -6.39 -6.25 -4.90
C THR A 180 -5.05 -6.54 -4.25
N ASP A 181 -4.21 -5.53 -4.05
CA ASP A 181 -2.77 -5.72 -3.81
C ASP A 181 -2.27 -6.73 -4.86
N GLY A 182 -2.59 -6.38 -6.12
CA GLY A 182 -2.50 -7.28 -7.25
C GLY A 182 -1.11 -7.31 -7.83
N HIS A 183 -0.52 -8.51 -7.91
CA HIS A 183 0.77 -8.73 -8.57
C HIS A 183 0.64 -9.57 -9.84
N LEU A 184 -0.53 -10.15 -10.08
CA LEU A 184 -0.84 -10.90 -11.28
C LEU A 184 -2.00 -10.21 -12.02
N LEU A 185 -1.93 -10.17 -13.35
CA LEU A 185 -2.94 -9.50 -14.18
C LEU A 185 -4.38 -9.97 -13.87
N GLY A 186 -4.56 -11.26 -13.60
CA GLY A 186 -5.87 -11.83 -13.25
C GLY A 186 -6.40 -11.44 -11.86
N ASP A 187 -5.65 -10.67 -11.08
CA ASP A 187 -6.13 -10.12 -9.81
C ASP A 187 -6.95 -8.84 -10.03
N LEU A 188 -6.65 -8.07 -11.07
CA LEU A 188 -7.25 -6.78 -11.35
C LEU A 188 -8.79 -6.84 -11.33
N GLY A 189 -9.39 -5.92 -10.59
CA GLY A 189 -10.85 -5.76 -10.51
C GLY A 189 -11.57 -6.75 -9.60
N ASN A 190 -10.87 -7.72 -8.97
CA ASN A 190 -11.49 -8.63 -7.99
C ASN A 190 -11.83 -7.92 -6.67
N VAL A 191 -11.17 -6.82 -6.38
CA VAL A 191 -11.43 -5.93 -5.25
C VAL A 191 -11.37 -4.51 -5.77
N VAL A 192 -12.40 -3.72 -5.51
CA VAL A 192 -12.55 -2.37 -6.06
C VAL A 192 -13.15 -1.41 -5.05
N THR A 193 -12.79 -0.14 -5.21
CA THR A 193 -13.48 1.00 -4.62
C THR A 193 -14.41 1.57 -5.69
N VAL A 194 -15.68 1.75 -5.36
CA VAL A 194 -16.72 2.30 -6.25
C VAL A 194 -17.11 3.68 -5.74
N GLY A 195 -17.06 4.67 -6.60
CA GLY A 195 -17.47 6.04 -6.35
C GLY A 195 -18.30 6.58 -7.53
N PRO A 196 -19.01 7.70 -7.36
CA PRO A 196 -19.83 8.29 -8.40
C PRO A 196 -19.05 9.01 -9.52
N SER A 197 -17.81 9.46 -9.24
CA SER A 197 -17.01 10.26 -10.17
C SER A 197 -16.14 9.40 -11.09
N ASP A 198 -15.86 9.89 -12.29
CA ASP A 198 -15.15 9.22 -13.37
C ASP A 198 -13.83 9.91 -13.79
N ASP A 199 -13.38 10.91 -13.02
CA ASP A 199 -12.08 11.56 -13.17
C ASP A 199 -11.26 11.47 -11.88
N VAL A 200 -9.97 11.83 -11.95
CA VAL A 200 -9.04 11.70 -10.82
C VAL A 200 -9.45 12.57 -9.64
N GLU A 201 -9.76 13.85 -9.90
CA GLU A 201 -10.07 14.83 -8.87
C GLU A 201 -11.36 14.48 -8.14
N GLY A 202 -12.42 14.21 -8.90
CA GLY A 202 -13.71 13.83 -8.37
C GLY A 202 -13.64 12.51 -7.59
N PHE A 203 -12.96 11.49 -8.13
CA PHE A 203 -12.87 10.18 -7.46
C PHE A 203 -12.08 10.24 -6.15
N LEU A 204 -10.94 10.94 -6.10
CA LEU A 204 -10.21 11.14 -4.85
C LEU A 204 -11.00 12.01 -3.86
N GLY A 205 -11.75 13.00 -4.35
CA GLY A 205 -12.70 13.75 -3.56
C GLY A 205 -13.80 12.86 -2.96
N ASP A 206 -14.37 11.94 -3.75
CA ASP A 206 -15.33 10.94 -3.26
C ASP A 206 -14.75 10.06 -2.16
N VAL A 207 -13.47 9.67 -2.28
CA VAL A 207 -12.76 8.91 -1.23
C VAL A 207 -12.70 9.73 0.04
N VAL A 208 -12.18 10.97 -0.01
CA VAL A 208 -12.00 11.83 1.16
C VAL A 208 -13.34 12.16 1.83
N GLU A 209 -14.37 12.44 1.04
CA GLU A 209 -15.73 12.70 1.53
C GLU A 209 -16.51 11.43 1.91
N ARG A 210 -15.87 10.26 1.81
CA ARG A 210 -16.46 8.96 2.20
C ARG A 210 -17.72 8.59 1.43
N ARG A 211 -17.81 9.01 0.17
CA ARG A 211 -18.88 8.63 -0.76
C ARG A 211 -18.60 7.33 -1.51
N THR A 212 -17.47 6.67 -1.22
CA THR A 212 -17.06 5.44 -1.87
C THR A 212 -17.50 4.19 -1.11
N VAL A 213 -17.66 3.10 -1.85
CA VAL A 213 -17.99 1.76 -1.33
C VAL A 213 -16.90 0.78 -1.72
N ALA A 214 -16.37 0.06 -0.72
CA ALA A 214 -15.39 -1.02 -0.92
C ALA A 214 -16.12 -2.32 -1.28
N MET A 215 -15.76 -2.95 -2.39
CA MET A 215 -16.38 -4.18 -2.89
C MET A 215 -15.34 -5.21 -3.32
N GLY A 216 -15.66 -6.48 -3.16
CA GLY A 216 -14.81 -7.58 -3.62
C GLY A 216 -14.57 -8.66 -2.58
N ARG A 217 -13.69 -9.60 -2.92
CA ARG A 217 -13.31 -10.71 -2.05
C ARG A 217 -11.81 -10.92 -2.07
N GLU A 218 -11.26 -11.27 -0.92
CA GLU A 218 -9.87 -11.66 -0.77
C GLU A 218 -9.50 -12.88 -1.61
N LYS A 219 -8.23 -12.96 -2.02
CA LYS A 219 -7.68 -14.11 -2.72
C LYS A 219 -7.75 -15.36 -1.84
N ASN A 220 -8.05 -16.49 -2.45
CA ASN A 220 -7.95 -17.79 -1.76
C ASN A 220 -6.47 -18.17 -1.48
N ALA A 221 -6.28 -19.20 -0.66
CA ALA A 221 -4.93 -19.62 -0.23
C ALA A 221 -4.01 -19.98 -1.41
N LEU A 222 -4.54 -20.64 -2.45
CA LEU A 222 -3.77 -21.03 -3.62
C LEU A 222 -3.30 -19.80 -4.41
N LYS A 223 -4.18 -18.85 -4.69
CA LYS A 223 -3.81 -17.58 -5.35
C LYS A 223 -2.78 -16.79 -4.56
N LYS A 224 -2.90 -16.74 -3.22
CA LYS A 224 -1.90 -16.10 -2.34
C LYS A 224 -0.55 -16.80 -2.42
N ALA A 225 -0.51 -18.12 -2.40
CA ALA A 225 0.73 -18.89 -2.52
C ALA A 225 1.40 -18.65 -3.88
N THR A 226 0.64 -18.72 -4.98
CA THR A 226 1.14 -18.45 -6.34
C THR A 226 1.69 -17.03 -6.45
N MET A 227 0.95 -16.04 -5.98
CA MET A 227 1.40 -14.65 -5.95
C MET A 227 2.69 -14.49 -5.15
N GLY A 228 2.73 -15.05 -3.93
CA GLY A 228 3.91 -15.01 -3.08
C GLY A 228 5.14 -15.62 -3.74
N THR A 229 5.00 -16.74 -4.45
CA THR A 229 6.10 -17.36 -5.22
C THR A 229 6.60 -16.42 -6.32
N VAL A 230 5.70 -15.81 -7.09
CA VAL A 230 6.06 -14.88 -8.17
C VAL A 230 6.77 -13.65 -7.61
N VAL A 231 6.23 -13.03 -6.57
CA VAL A 231 6.84 -11.88 -5.89
C VAL A 231 8.24 -12.24 -5.38
N MET A 232 8.40 -13.38 -4.70
CA MET A 232 9.69 -13.82 -4.17
C MET A 232 10.78 -13.94 -5.24
N THR A 233 10.44 -14.29 -6.48
CA THR A 233 11.44 -14.35 -7.58
C THR A 233 12.07 -12.98 -7.86
N LYS A 234 11.34 -11.89 -7.67
CA LYS A 234 11.84 -10.52 -7.85
C LYS A 234 12.84 -10.11 -6.77
N TYR A 235 12.76 -10.72 -5.60
CA TYR A 235 13.64 -10.43 -4.46
C TYR A 235 14.94 -11.25 -4.47
N ILE A 236 15.08 -12.28 -5.30
CA ILE A 236 16.28 -13.16 -5.32
C ILE A 236 17.57 -12.34 -5.42
N ARG A 237 17.64 -11.37 -6.35
CA ARG A 237 18.81 -10.50 -6.53
C ARG A 237 19.05 -9.53 -5.37
N TYR A 238 18.05 -9.32 -4.53
CA TYR A 238 18.09 -8.41 -3.37
C TYR A 238 18.07 -9.15 -2.04
N THR A 239 18.36 -10.45 -2.01
CA THR A 239 18.25 -11.29 -0.79
C THR A 239 19.04 -10.71 0.37
N VAL A 240 20.32 -10.38 0.18
CA VAL A 240 21.17 -9.84 1.26
C VAL A 240 20.66 -8.48 1.77
N PRO A 241 20.43 -7.46 0.93
CA PRO A 241 19.83 -6.21 1.39
C PRO A 241 18.46 -6.40 2.06
N SER A 242 17.64 -7.31 1.54
CA SER A 242 16.31 -7.59 2.11
C SER A 242 16.40 -8.20 3.51
N LEU A 243 17.29 -9.17 3.72
CA LEU A 243 17.53 -9.75 5.05
C LEU A 243 18.02 -8.70 6.04
N ARG A 244 18.89 -7.78 5.61
CA ARG A 244 19.35 -6.69 6.45
C ARG A 244 18.20 -5.77 6.88
N ILE A 245 17.33 -5.36 5.95
CA ILE A 245 16.16 -4.52 6.25
C ILE A 245 15.23 -5.24 7.25
N HIS A 246 14.92 -6.51 7.00
CA HIS A 246 14.11 -7.30 7.93
C HIS A 246 14.74 -7.43 9.30
N TYR A 247 16.05 -7.59 9.38
CA TYR A 247 16.79 -7.60 10.66
C TYR A 247 16.64 -6.25 11.36
N GLU A 248 16.92 -5.14 10.67
CA GLU A 248 16.82 -3.77 11.21
C GLU A 248 15.39 -3.46 11.70
N GLN A 249 14.36 -3.88 10.97
CA GLN A 249 12.95 -3.70 11.36
C GLN A 249 12.54 -4.56 12.57
N ASN A 250 13.05 -5.78 12.71
CA ASN A 250 12.56 -6.72 13.69
C ASN A 250 13.40 -6.74 14.99
N MET A 251 14.70 -6.41 14.96
CA MET A 251 15.54 -6.42 16.16
C MET A 251 15.08 -5.48 17.28
N PRO A 252 14.64 -4.24 17.02
CA PRO A 252 14.06 -3.40 18.06
C PRO A 252 12.83 -4.03 18.73
N ARG A 253 12.03 -4.74 17.96
CA ARG A 253 10.81 -5.45 18.41
C ARG A 253 11.15 -6.63 19.30
N VAL A 254 12.12 -7.45 18.89
CA VAL A 254 12.64 -8.57 19.69
C VAL A 254 13.21 -8.08 21.00
N ARG A 255 14.03 -7.03 20.98
CA ARG A 255 14.61 -6.43 22.21
C ARG A 255 13.54 -5.93 23.17
N ARG A 256 12.48 -5.27 22.66
CA ARG A 256 11.33 -4.84 23.51
C ARG A 256 10.60 -6.03 24.11
N ALA A 257 10.31 -7.07 23.32
CA ALA A 257 9.64 -8.29 23.81
C ALA A 257 10.47 -8.99 24.88
N CYS A 258 11.78 -9.15 24.70
CA CYS A 258 12.69 -9.72 25.71
C CYS A 258 12.71 -8.88 26.99
N ARG A 259 12.78 -7.55 26.89
CA ARG A 259 12.77 -6.64 28.06
C ARG A 259 11.50 -6.81 28.88
N ARG A 260 10.33 -6.82 28.22
CA ARG A 260 9.02 -7.04 28.87
C ARG A 260 8.91 -8.43 29.52
N ALA A 261 9.46 -9.48 28.89
CA ALA A 261 9.48 -10.81 29.48
C ALA A 261 10.28 -10.84 30.79
N VAL A 262 11.47 -10.20 30.80
CA VAL A 262 12.30 -10.08 32.00
C VAL A 262 11.60 -9.29 33.12
N GLU A 263 10.91 -8.19 32.78
CA GLU A 263 10.16 -7.39 33.75
C GLU A 263 8.98 -8.15 34.36
N ARG A 264 8.32 -9.04 33.58
CA ARG A 264 7.23 -9.91 34.09
C ARG A 264 7.73 -10.99 35.04
N VAL A 265 8.96 -11.48 34.87
CA VAL A 265 9.54 -12.51 35.75
C VAL A 265 10.07 -11.90 37.05
N ARG A 266 10.38 -10.59 37.05
CA ARG A 266 10.85 -9.86 38.22
C ARG A 266 9.75 -9.33 39.14
N LYS A 267 8.50 -9.35 38.68
CA LYS A 267 7.29 -9.08 39.47
C LYS A 267 6.66 -10.38 39.96
#